data_e09fbe4523a10b4a4d1e8b5b80653d5a
#
_entry.id   e09fbe4523a10b4a4d1e8b5b80653d5a
#
_cell.length_a   1.000
_cell.length_b   1.000
_cell.length_c   1.000
_cell.angle_alpha   90.00
_cell.angle_beta   90.00
_cell.angle_gamma   90.00
#
_symmetry.space_group_name_H-M   'P 1'
#
loop_
_entity.id
_entity.type
_entity.pdbx_description
1 polymer ?
#
loop_
_entity_poly.entity_id
_entity_poly.type
_entity_poly.pdbx_seq_one_letter_code
_entity_poly.pdbx_strand_id
1 'polypeptide(L)'
;MHDILLPLIDRDACASRMVEAGRVIIAPGEPTSLLFLLQSGEARSSDGSHRGAGDMPSLCEALALDHYQSTVDAVTACELRVIPLKSLEAAIRQGGRLAWPLSRSIAAEVTQRRLVR
;
A
#
# COMPACT_ATOMS: atom_id res chain seq x y z
N MET A 1 3.30 -2.58 -11.26
CA MET A 1 1.95 -1.99 -11.19
C MET A 1 1.94 -0.66 -10.46
N HIS A 2 2.48 -0.61 -9.27
CA HIS A 2 2.58 0.64 -8.52
C HIS A 2 3.41 1.69 -9.28
N ASP A 3 4.41 1.25 -10.04
CA ASP A 3 5.24 2.14 -10.87
C ASP A 3 4.44 2.88 -11.93
N ILE A 4 3.32 2.33 -12.38
CA ILE A 4 2.46 2.97 -13.38
C ILE A 4 1.67 4.13 -12.75
N LEU A 5 1.26 4.00 -11.50
CA LEU A 5 0.51 5.02 -10.78
C LEU A 5 1.40 6.11 -10.18
N LEU A 6 2.63 5.77 -9.81
CA LEU A 6 3.53 6.69 -9.13
C LEU A 6 3.79 8.00 -9.90
N PRO A 7 3.90 8.01 -11.25
CA PRO A 7 4.04 9.26 -11.99
C PRO A 7 2.84 10.19 -11.87
N LEU A 8 1.66 9.67 -11.52
CA LEU A 8 0.45 10.48 -11.35
C LEU A 8 0.30 11.05 -9.95
N ILE A 9 1.14 10.58 -9.01
CA ILE A 9 1.13 11.00 -7.61
C ILE A 9 2.44 11.72 -7.35
N ASP A 10 2.35 12.98 -6.90
CA ASP A 10 3.52 13.73 -6.51
C ASP A 10 4.06 13.21 -5.18
N ARG A 11 5.06 12.33 -5.26
CA ARG A 11 5.65 11.68 -4.09
C ARG A 11 6.34 12.69 -3.18
N ASP A 12 6.91 13.75 -3.74
CA ASP A 12 7.60 14.76 -2.96
C ASP A 12 6.62 15.60 -2.12
N ALA A 13 5.36 15.69 -2.57
CA ALA A 13 4.29 16.35 -1.82
C ALA A 13 3.73 15.47 -0.70
N CYS A 14 4.05 14.16 -0.69
CA CYS A 14 3.56 13.22 0.33
C CYS A 14 4.50 13.24 1.55
N ALA A 15 3.90 13.14 2.74
CA ALA A 15 4.67 13.09 3.97
C ALA A 15 5.56 11.84 4.01
N SER A 16 6.74 11.97 4.60
CA SER A 16 7.66 10.86 4.83
C SER A 16 7.54 10.40 6.28
N ARG A 17 7.63 9.10 6.49
CA ARG A 17 7.61 8.50 7.82
C ARG A 17 8.70 7.43 7.92
N MET A 18 9.49 7.50 8.99
CA MET A 18 10.49 6.47 9.29
C MET A 18 9.92 5.52 10.34
N VAL A 19 10.09 4.22 10.13
CA VAL A 19 9.64 3.19 11.06
C VAL A 19 10.82 2.27 11.36
N GLU A 20 11.12 2.11 12.63
CA GLU A 20 12.21 1.24 13.06
C GLU A 20 11.86 -0.23 12.87
N ALA A 21 12.87 -1.07 12.71
CA ALA A 21 12.70 -2.52 12.63
C ALA A 21 11.91 -3.04 13.85
N GLY A 22 10.96 -3.92 13.60
CA GLY A 22 10.11 -4.51 14.64
C GLY A 22 8.90 -3.66 15.03
N ARG A 23 8.77 -2.44 14.50
CA ARG A 23 7.62 -1.58 14.78
C ARG A 23 6.50 -1.83 13.78
N VAL A 24 5.28 -1.57 14.22
CA VAL A 24 4.08 -1.72 13.38
C VAL A 24 3.97 -0.54 12.42
N ILE A 25 3.75 -0.85 11.14
CA ILE A 25 3.46 0.15 10.10
C ILE A 25 1.96 0.37 10.00
N ILE A 26 1.19 -0.72 9.95
CA ILE A 26 -0.27 -0.69 9.87
C ILE A 26 -0.82 -1.59 10.96
N ALA A 27 -1.74 -1.07 11.77
CA ALA A 27 -2.44 -1.83 12.80
C ALA A 27 -3.91 -2.02 12.45
N PRO A 28 -4.54 -3.14 12.86
CA PRO A 28 -5.97 -3.32 12.67
C PRO A 28 -6.76 -2.19 13.32
N GLY A 29 -7.78 -1.73 12.62
CA GLY A 29 -8.64 -0.64 13.08
C GLY A 29 -8.17 0.75 12.66
N GLU A 30 -6.97 0.90 12.10
CA GLU A 30 -6.55 2.17 11.53
C GLU A 30 -7.36 2.50 10.27
N PRO A 31 -7.68 3.79 10.05
CA PRO A 31 -8.46 4.17 8.87
C PRO A 31 -7.65 3.98 7.59
N THR A 32 -8.34 3.58 6.52
CA THR A 32 -7.74 3.41 5.20
C THR A 32 -7.65 4.70 4.40
N SER A 33 -7.94 5.83 5.02
CA SER A 33 -7.80 7.14 4.39
C SER A 33 -6.35 7.52 4.06
N LEU A 34 -5.39 6.85 4.69
CA LEU A 34 -3.96 7.00 4.41
C LEU A 34 -3.38 5.68 3.94
N LEU A 35 -2.67 5.74 2.83
CA LEU A 35 -1.93 4.61 2.25
C LEU A 35 -0.46 4.79 2.51
N PHE A 36 0.28 3.70 2.45
CA PHE A 36 1.72 3.73 2.70
C PHE A 36 2.46 3.12 1.50
N LEU A 37 3.39 3.88 0.94
CA LEU A 37 4.30 3.40 -0.09
C LEU A 37 5.64 3.13 0.57
N LEU A 38 6.13 1.90 0.45
CA LEU A 38 7.42 1.52 0.99
C LEU A 38 8.52 2.05 0.06
N GLN A 39 9.29 3.03 0.52
CA GLN A 39 10.40 3.62 -0.24
C GLN A 39 11.67 2.79 -0.09
N SER A 40 11.93 2.30 1.11
CA SER A 40 13.08 1.46 1.41
C SER A 40 12.77 0.56 2.60
N GLY A 41 13.50 -0.55 2.70
CA GLY A 41 13.35 -1.52 3.76
C GLY A 41 12.42 -2.67 3.38
N GLU A 42 12.15 -3.53 4.34
CA GLU A 42 11.25 -4.68 4.19
C GLU A 42 10.17 -4.67 5.25
N ALA A 43 8.98 -5.08 4.87
CA ALA A 43 7.84 -5.23 5.75
C ALA A 43 7.21 -6.62 5.56
N ARG A 44 6.48 -7.06 6.58
CA ARG A 44 5.76 -8.33 6.53
C ARG A 44 4.33 -8.13 7.01
N SER A 45 3.39 -8.64 6.22
CA SER A 45 1.98 -8.64 6.58
C SER A 45 1.64 -9.85 7.47
N SER A 46 0.55 -9.75 8.21
CA SER A 46 0.10 -10.84 9.11
C SER A 46 -0.26 -12.11 8.38
N ASP A 47 -0.53 -12.05 7.07
CA ASP A 47 -0.75 -13.24 6.24
C ASP A 47 0.57 -13.94 5.82
N GLY A 48 1.71 -13.44 6.27
CA GLY A 48 3.02 -13.99 5.95
C GLY A 48 3.67 -13.41 4.70
N SER A 49 2.98 -12.58 3.94
CA SER A 49 3.55 -11.99 2.72
C SER A 49 4.59 -10.91 3.06
N HIS A 50 5.65 -10.88 2.26
CA HIS A 50 6.72 -9.89 2.38
C HIS A 50 6.53 -8.77 1.36
N ARG A 51 6.90 -7.55 1.77
CA ARG A 51 6.84 -6.36 0.94
C ARG A 51 8.19 -5.67 0.93
N GLY A 52 8.57 -5.15 -0.21
CA GLY A 52 9.83 -4.43 -0.40
C GLY A 52 9.62 -3.05 -1.00
N ALA A 53 10.72 -2.38 -1.34
CA ALA A 53 10.68 -1.05 -1.93
C ALA A 53 9.81 -1.02 -3.19
N GLY A 54 8.94 -0.03 -3.28
CA GLY A 54 7.99 0.12 -4.37
C GLY A 54 6.62 -0.49 -4.10
N ASP A 55 6.47 -1.28 -3.03
CA ASP A 55 5.19 -1.90 -2.69
C ASP A 55 4.33 -0.99 -1.83
N MET A 56 3.01 -1.17 -1.96
CA MET A 56 2.01 -0.52 -1.10
C MET A 56 1.33 -1.62 -0.28
N PRO A 57 1.76 -1.83 0.96
CA PRO A 57 1.17 -2.88 1.81
C PRO A 57 -0.33 -2.67 2.01
N SER A 58 -1.10 -3.76 1.96
CA SER A 58 -2.54 -3.77 2.22
C SER A 58 -3.35 -2.85 1.30
N LEU A 59 -2.88 -2.62 0.08
CA LEU A 59 -3.58 -1.78 -0.90
C LEU A 59 -5.02 -2.28 -1.15
N CYS A 60 -5.20 -3.59 -1.25
CA CYS A 60 -6.53 -4.16 -1.50
C CYS A 60 -7.51 -3.83 -0.37
N GLU A 61 -7.09 -3.94 0.89
CA GLU A 61 -7.91 -3.54 2.03
C GLU A 61 -8.24 -2.05 1.99
N ALA A 62 -7.26 -1.22 1.66
CA ALA A 62 -7.45 0.22 1.58
C ALA A 62 -8.50 0.63 0.55
N LEU A 63 -8.58 -0.10 -0.56
CA LEU A 63 -9.56 0.20 -1.62
C LEU A 63 -10.94 -0.39 -1.33
N ALA A 64 -11.02 -1.45 -0.54
CA ALA A 64 -12.26 -2.18 -0.29
C ALA A 64 -12.92 -1.84 1.05
N LEU A 65 -12.14 -1.41 2.04
CA LEU A 65 -12.60 -1.27 3.43
C LEU A 65 -12.33 0.14 3.97
N ASP A 66 -13.06 0.51 5.02
CA ASP A 66 -12.85 1.80 5.72
C ASP A 66 -11.70 1.72 6.72
N HIS A 67 -11.39 0.53 7.20
CA HIS A 67 -10.34 0.31 8.20
C HIS A 67 -9.50 -0.89 7.79
N TYR A 68 -8.22 -0.84 8.16
CA TYR A 68 -7.33 -1.98 7.97
C TYR A 68 -7.69 -3.10 8.93
N GLN A 69 -7.58 -4.34 8.47
CA GLN A 69 -7.84 -5.54 9.27
C GLN A 69 -6.56 -6.32 9.57
N SER A 70 -5.54 -6.12 8.74
CA SER A 70 -4.27 -6.83 8.87
C SER A 70 -3.23 -5.98 9.58
N THR A 71 -2.26 -6.64 10.20
CA THR A 71 -1.08 -5.98 10.74
C THR A 71 0.05 -6.05 9.72
N VAL A 72 0.78 -4.95 9.56
CA VAL A 72 2.01 -4.91 8.76
C VAL A 72 3.13 -4.39 9.66
N ASP A 73 4.18 -5.20 9.80
CA ASP A 73 5.34 -4.89 10.64
C ASP A 73 6.57 -4.59 9.79
N ALA A 74 7.41 -3.67 10.27
CA ALA A 74 8.71 -3.43 9.66
C ALA A 74 9.67 -4.55 10.05
N VAL A 75 10.20 -5.27 9.07
CA VAL A 75 11.22 -6.30 9.28
C VAL A 75 12.57 -5.64 9.45
N THR A 76 12.86 -4.65 8.62
CA THR A 76 14.03 -3.78 8.73
C THR A 76 13.54 -2.33 8.92
N ALA A 77 14.45 -1.41 9.19
CA ALA A 77 14.09 0.00 9.21
C ALA A 77 13.51 0.39 7.85
N CYS A 78 12.34 1.04 7.86
CA CYS A 78 11.60 1.39 6.66
C CYS A 78 11.44 2.89 6.53
N GLU A 79 11.55 3.39 5.31
CA GLU A 79 11.11 4.73 4.94
C GLU A 79 9.82 4.60 4.15
N LEU A 80 8.78 5.32 4.58
CA LEU A 80 7.46 5.28 3.97
C LEU A 80 7.08 6.65 3.44
N ARG A 81 6.32 6.66 2.35
CA ARG A 81 5.55 7.84 1.93
C ARG A 81 4.10 7.61 2.30
N VAL A 82 3.52 8.60 2.95
CA VAL A 82 2.11 8.56 3.34
C VAL A 82 1.28 9.21 2.24
N ILE A 83 0.44 8.42 1.59
CA ILE A 83 -0.35 8.86 0.43
C ILE A 83 -1.82 8.92 0.84
N PRO A 84 -2.46 10.10 0.79
CA PRO A 84 -3.90 10.17 1.06
C PRO A 84 -4.68 9.35 0.02
N LEU A 85 -5.68 8.62 0.48
CA LEU A 85 -6.55 7.84 -0.42
C LEU A 85 -7.15 8.71 -1.52
N LYS A 86 -7.48 9.94 -1.20
CA LYS A 86 -8.01 10.90 -2.18
C LYS A 86 -7.05 11.13 -3.35
N SER A 87 -5.75 11.13 -3.10
CA SER A 87 -4.75 11.29 -4.15
C SER A 87 -4.73 10.09 -5.09
N LEU A 88 -4.87 8.89 -4.56
CA LEU A 88 -4.96 7.67 -5.36
C LEU A 88 -6.24 7.66 -6.20
N GLU A 89 -7.38 8.03 -5.60
CA GLU A 89 -8.65 8.13 -6.31
C GLU A 89 -8.57 9.12 -7.48
N ALA A 90 -7.96 10.28 -7.24
CA ALA A 90 -7.77 11.29 -8.28
C ALA A 90 -6.90 10.76 -9.42
N ALA A 91 -5.81 10.05 -9.09
CA ALA A 91 -4.93 9.44 -10.07
C ALA A 91 -5.67 8.40 -10.93
N ILE A 92 -6.51 7.57 -10.30
CA ILE A 92 -7.32 6.57 -11.03
C ILE A 92 -8.31 7.25 -11.98
N ARG A 93 -8.98 8.28 -11.51
CA ARG A 93 -9.96 9.01 -12.33
C ARG A 93 -9.32 9.73 -13.52
N GLN A 94 -8.15 10.33 -13.31
CA GLN A 94 -7.43 11.03 -14.36
C GLN A 94 -6.76 10.09 -15.35
N GLY A 95 -6.36 8.93 -14.87
CA GLY A 95 -5.61 7.95 -15.65
C GLY A 95 -6.46 6.82 -16.16
N GLY A 96 -7.50 7.10 -16.95
CA GLY A 96 -8.37 6.06 -17.50
C GLY A 96 -7.63 4.87 -18.10
N ARG A 97 -6.47 5.12 -18.72
CA ARG A 97 -5.63 4.05 -19.27
C ARG A 97 -4.98 3.18 -18.18
N LEU A 98 -4.85 3.70 -16.97
CA LEU A 98 -4.22 3.00 -15.85
C LEU A 98 -5.23 2.29 -14.97
N ALA A 99 -6.51 2.54 -15.15
CA ALA A 99 -7.56 1.88 -14.36
C ALA A 99 -7.54 0.35 -14.54
N TRP A 100 -7.31 -0.11 -15.75
CA TRP A 100 -7.25 -1.54 -16.04
C TRP A 100 -6.05 -2.24 -15.38
N PRO A 101 -4.80 -1.75 -15.51
CA PRO A 101 -3.67 -2.36 -14.80
C PRO A 101 -3.85 -2.36 -13.28
N LEU A 102 -4.40 -1.31 -12.70
CA LEU A 102 -4.68 -1.25 -11.27
C LEU A 102 -5.70 -2.31 -10.86
N SER A 103 -6.78 -2.45 -11.62
CA SER A 103 -7.80 -3.46 -11.35
C SER A 103 -7.23 -4.88 -11.42
N ARG A 104 -6.34 -5.14 -12.36
CA ARG A 104 -5.66 -6.44 -12.46
C ARG A 104 -4.77 -6.70 -11.24
N SER A 105 -4.07 -5.70 -10.78
CA SER A 105 -3.20 -5.81 -9.59
C SER A 105 -4.02 -6.14 -8.35
N ILE A 106 -5.14 -5.47 -8.16
CA ILE A 106 -6.05 -5.73 -7.05
C ILE A 106 -6.61 -7.15 -7.14
N ALA A 107 -7.05 -7.55 -8.31
CA ALA A 107 -7.60 -8.91 -8.52
C ALA A 107 -6.53 -9.98 -8.25
N ALA A 108 -5.30 -9.75 -8.68
CA ALA A 108 -4.20 -10.67 -8.42
C ALA A 108 -3.91 -10.79 -6.92
N GLU A 109 -3.90 -9.68 -6.20
CA GLU A 109 -3.68 -9.67 -4.75
C GLU A 109 -4.78 -10.42 -4.02
N VAL A 110 -6.04 -10.19 -4.39
CA VAL A 110 -7.18 -10.91 -3.81
C VAL A 110 -7.08 -12.40 -4.10
N THR A 111 -6.71 -12.77 -5.31
CA THR A 111 -6.54 -14.18 -5.70
C THR A 111 -5.45 -14.85 -4.88
N GLN A 112 -4.31 -14.20 -4.69
CA GLN A 112 -3.24 -14.74 -3.85
C GLN A 112 -3.70 -14.97 -2.42
N ARG A 113 -4.46 -14.05 -1.84
CA ARG A 113 -4.99 -14.20 -0.50
C ARG A 113 -5.94 -15.40 -0.39
N ARG A 114 -6.76 -15.64 -1.40
CA ARG A 114 -7.65 -16.80 -1.45
C ARG A 114 -6.89 -18.11 -1.55
N LEU A 115 -5.78 -18.12 -2.29
CA LEU A 115 -4.95 -19.32 -2.45
C LEU A 115 -4.17 -19.67 -1.19
N VAL A 116 -3.83 -18.69 -0.38
CA VAL A 116 -3.06 -18.87 0.86
C VAL A 116 -3.93 -19.37 2.01
N ARG A 117 -5.22 -19.25 1.90
CA ARG A 117 -6.15 -19.74 2.92
C ARG A 117 -6.31 -21.27 2.82
#